data_0babff8374d8bf2a4d0aeec7df06ad85
#
_entry.id   0babff8374d8bf2a4d0aeec7df06ad85
#
_cell.length_a   1.000
_cell.length_b   1.000
_cell.length_c   1.000
_cell.angle_alpha   90.00
_cell.angle_beta   90.00
_cell.angle_gamma   90.00
#
_symmetry.space_group_name_H-M   'P 1'
#
loop_
_entity.id
_entity.type
_entity.pdbx_description
1 polymer ?
#
loop_
_entity_poly.entity_id
_entity_poly.type
_entity_poly.pdbx_seq_one_letter_code
_entity_poly.pdbx_strand_id
1 'polypeptide(L)'
;MRKIIHIDCDCFYAAIEMRDDPLLVSRPVAVGGAADRRGVIATCNYEARAFGVRSAMPSRQALKLCPDLLILKPRMDAYKQASREIHGIFRDYTEQIEPLSLDEAFLDVTLSPHHAGSATRIARDIQRRVWQEVKITV
;
A
#
# COMPACT_ATOMS: atom_id res chain seq x y z
N MET A 1 21.58 -18.41 -9.81
CA MET A 1 20.41 -17.68 -10.36
C MET A 1 19.94 -16.64 -9.36
N ARG A 2 19.79 -15.39 -9.78
CA ARG A 2 19.23 -14.34 -8.92
C ARG A 2 17.74 -14.56 -8.71
N LYS A 3 17.29 -14.37 -7.48
CA LYS A 3 15.87 -14.49 -7.11
C LYS A 3 15.43 -13.18 -6.48
N ILE A 4 14.60 -12.45 -7.19
CA ILE A 4 14.13 -11.12 -6.77
C ILE A 4 12.61 -11.19 -6.54
N ILE A 5 12.18 -10.62 -5.41
CA ILE A 5 10.77 -10.41 -5.12
C ILE A 5 10.49 -8.91 -5.20
N HIS A 6 9.53 -8.52 -6.02
CA HIS A 6 9.01 -7.16 -6.04
C HIS A 6 7.73 -7.12 -5.21
N ILE A 7 7.70 -6.28 -4.19
CA ILE A 7 6.54 -6.13 -3.31
C ILE A 7 5.95 -4.74 -3.50
N ASP A 8 4.64 -4.70 -3.65
CA ASP A 8 3.87 -3.47 -3.80
C ASP A 8 2.59 -3.62 -2.96
N CYS A 9 2.39 -2.72 -1.99
CA CYS A 9 1.21 -2.74 -1.15
C CYS A 9 0.00 -2.22 -1.92
N ASP A 10 -1.15 -2.89 -1.77
CA ASP A 10 -2.38 -2.51 -2.45
C ASP A 10 -2.96 -1.24 -1.86
N CYS A 11 -3.18 -0.21 -2.70
CA CYS A 11 -3.75 1.09 -2.35
C CYS A 11 -3.33 1.57 -0.94
N PHE A 12 -2.04 1.62 -0.68
CA PHE A 12 -1.43 1.63 0.65
C PHE A 12 -2.04 2.65 1.62
N TYR A 13 -2.03 3.94 1.25
CA TYR A 13 -2.55 4.96 2.16
C TYR A 13 -4.04 4.78 2.45
N ALA A 14 -4.82 4.49 1.42
CA ALA A 14 -6.25 4.22 1.58
C ALA A 14 -6.49 2.95 2.41
N ALA A 15 -5.66 1.92 2.23
CA ALA A 15 -5.75 0.69 3.01
C ALA A 15 -5.52 0.93 4.50
N ILE A 16 -4.56 1.79 4.85
CA ILE A 16 -4.29 2.15 6.24
C ILE A 16 -5.48 2.92 6.83
N GLU A 17 -6.06 3.85 6.07
CA GLU A 17 -7.24 4.59 6.52
C GLU A 17 -8.42 3.65 6.79
N MET A 18 -8.68 2.70 5.89
CA MET A 18 -9.75 1.71 6.07
C MET A 18 -9.46 0.75 7.22
N ARG A 19 -8.20 0.38 7.44
CA ARG A 19 -7.78 -0.45 8.57
C ARG A 19 -8.06 0.26 9.90
N ASP A 20 -7.71 1.55 9.98
CA ASP A 20 -7.81 2.34 11.21
C ASP A 20 -9.24 2.82 11.47
N ASP A 21 -10.06 2.93 10.42
CA ASP A 21 -11.48 3.29 10.54
C ASP A 21 -12.32 2.35 9.67
N PRO A 22 -12.85 1.27 10.27
CA PRO A 22 -13.66 0.29 9.53
C PRO A 22 -14.93 0.85 8.88
N LEU A 23 -15.41 2.01 9.30
CA LEU A 23 -16.57 2.66 8.66
C LEU A 23 -16.26 3.10 7.22
N LEU A 24 -14.99 3.18 6.86
CA LEU A 24 -14.56 3.55 5.51
C LEU A 24 -14.59 2.36 4.54
N VAL A 25 -14.67 1.15 5.05
CA VAL A 25 -14.71 -0.07 4.22
C VAL A 25 -16.00 -0.08 3.40
N SER A 26 -15.89 -0.46 2.13
CA SER A 26 -16.99 -0.51 1.15
C SER A 26 -17.53 0.84 0.70
N ARG A 27 -16.86 1.95 1.03
CA ARG A 27 -17.16 3.27 0.47
C ARG A 27 -16.02 3.73 -0.43
N PRO A 28 -16.29 4.59 -1.43
CA PRO A 28 -15.21 5.18 -2.19
C PRO A 28 -14.42 6.16 -1.32
N VAL A 29 -13.12 5.89 -1.18
CA VAL A 29 -12.21 6.66 -0.34
C VAL A 29 -10.93 6.96 -1.13
N ALA A 30 -10.45 8.18 -1.00
CA ALA A 30 -9.16 8.60 -1.51
C ALA A 30 -8.38 9.34 -0.43
N VAL A 31 -7.07 9.34 -0.58
CA VAL A 31 -6.16 10.14 0.24
C VAL A 31 -5.53 11.18 -0.67
N GLY A 32 -5.56 12.44 -0.28
CA GLY A 32 -5.00 13.50 -1.11
C GLY A 32 -5.35 14.88 -0.62
N GLY A 33 -5.07 15.87 -1.45
CA GLY A 33 -5.39 17.27 -1.17
C GLY A 33 -6.84 17.60 -1.45
N ALA A 34 -7.33 18.65 -0.79
CA ALA A 34 -8.70 19.12 -0.94
C ALA A 34 -8.96 19.70 -2.34
N ALA A 35 -10.19 19.48 -2.86
CA ALA A 35 -10.57 19.92 -4.20
C ALA A 35 -10.55 21.44 -4.35
N ASP A 36 -10.92 22.19 -3.31
CA ASP A 36 -10.96 23.64 -3.30
C ASP A 36 -9.55 24.29 -3.20
N ARG A 37 -8.52 23.49 -2.96
CA ARG A 37 -7.13 23.94 -2.83
C ARG A 37 -6.22 23.37 -3.92
N ARG A 38 -6.79 23.04 -5.08
CA ARG A 38 -6.06 22.41 -6.19
C ARG A 38 -5.36 21.11 -5.78
N GLY A 39 -5.98 20.36 -4.86
CA GLY A 39 -5.43 19.11 -4.39
C GLY A 39 -5.40 18.03 -5.47
N VAL A 40 -4.57 17.03 -5.22
CA VAL A 40 -4.37 15.88 -6.12
C VAL A 40 -4.54 14.61 -5.32
N ILE A 41 -5.11 13.58 -5.94
CA ILE A 41 -5.27 12.26 -5.35
C ILE A 41 -3.90 11.58 -5.26
N ALA A 42 -3.50 11.17 -4.07
CA ALA A 42 -2.29 10.35 -3.88
C ALA A 42 -2.60 8.88 -4.15
N THR A 43 -3.68 8.36 -3.55
CA THR A 43 -4.15 7.00 -3.80
C THR A 43 -5.64 6.91 -3.49
N CYS A 44 -6.28 5.83 -3.93
CA CYS A 44 -7.69 5.59 -3.65
C CYS A 44 -7.96 4.09 -3.58
N ASN A 45 -9.05 3.71 -2.92
CA ASN A 45 -9.45 2.31 -2.82
C ASN A 45 -10.11 1.81 -4.11
N TYR A 46 -10.41 0.52 -4.16
CA TYR A 46 -10.99 -0.10 -5.36
C TYR A 46 -12.39 0.41 -5.66
N GLU A 47 -13.18 0.73 -4.63
CA GLU A 47 -14.50 1.32 -4.79
C GLU A 47 -14.43 2.65 -5.55
N ALA A 48 -13.46 3.50 -5.23
CA ALA A 48 -13.24 4.75 -5.96
C ALA A 48 -12.72 4.50 -7.38
N ARG A 49 -11.83 3.51 -7.56
CA ARG A 49 -11.29 3.17 -8.87
C ARG A 49 -12.37 2.68 -9.83
N ALA A 50 -13.42 2.05 -9.32
CA ALA A 50 -14.56 1.63 -10.14
C ALA A 50 -15.26 2.81 -10.83
N PHE A 51 -15.17 4.02 -10.28
CA PHE A 51 -15.70 5.25 -10.87
C PHE A 51 -14.68 5.97 -11.75
N GLY A 52 -13.48 5.40 -11.93
CA GLY A 52 -12.44 6.00 -12.75
C GLY A 52 -11.46 6.90 -12.01
N VAL A 53 -11.56 6.98 -10.68
CA VAL A 53 -10.62 7.77 -9.85
C VAL A 53 -9.24 7.09 -9.87
N ARG A 54 -8.18 7.90 -10.00
CA ARG A 54 -6.80 7.41 -10.10
C ARG A 54 -5.84 8.32 -9.36
N SER A 55 -4.67 7.77 -9.01
CA SER A 55 -3.55 8.53 -8.47
C SER A 55 -3.13 9.62 -9.44
N ALA A 56 -2.65 10.73 -8.90
CA ALA A 56 -2.23 11.94 -9.63
C ALA A 56 -3.38 12.72 -10.30
N MET A 57 -4.60 12.24 -10.21
CA MET A 57 -5.76 12.96 -10.72
C MET A 57 -6.08 14.16 -9.82
N PRO A 58 -6.46 15.32 -10.40
CA PRO A 58 -6.96 16.44 -9.58
C PRO A 58 -8.17 16.01 -8.74
N SER A 59 -8.18 16.39 -7.48
CA SER A 59 -9.27 16.03 -6.55
C SER A 59 -10.63 16.53 -7.05
N ARG A 60 -10.67 17.69 -7.70
CA ARG A 60 -11.90 18.23 -8.30
C ARG A 60 -12.43 17.30 -9.38
N GLN A 61 -11.56 16.76 -10.24
CA GLN A 61 -11.96 15.81 -11.28
C GLN A 61 -12.47 14.50 -10.66
N ALA A 62 -11.80 14.03 -9.61
CA ALA A 62 -12.20 12.82 -8.91
C ALA A 62 -13.62 12.94 -8.35
N LEU A 63 -13.98 14.09 -7.77
CA LEU A 63 -15.33 14.33 -7.26
C LEU A 63 -16.38 14.41 -8.36
N LYS A 64 -16.02 14.83 -9.57
CA LYS A 64 -16.94 14.77 -10.72
C LYS A 64 -17.24 13.35 -11.14
N LEU A 65 -16.23 12.47 -11.11
CA LEU A 65 -16.38 11.06 -11.46
C LEU A 65 -17.09 10.27 -10.35
N CYS A 66 -16.85 10.62 -9.11
CA CYS A 66 -17.38 9.94 -7.94
C CYS A 66 -17.87 10.98 -6.93
N PRO A 67 -19.14 11.45 -7.04
CA PRO A 67 -19.66 12.51 -6.16
C PRO A 67 -19.63 12.15 -4.67
N ASP A 68 -19.74 10.87 -4.34
CA ASP A 68 -19.74 10.40 -2.95
C ASP A 68 -18.34 10.10 -2.42
N LEU A 69 -17.30 10.43 -3.17
CA LEU A 69 -15.92 10.17 -2.79
C LEU A 69 -15.56 10.95 -1.52
N LEU A 70 -15.05 10.24 -0.53
CA LEU A 70 -14.47 10.84 0.66
C LEU A 70 -12.97 11.01 0.43
N ILE A 71 -12.50 12.26 0.43
CA ILE A 71 -11.08 12.58 0.28
C ILE A 71 -10.52 12.90 1.67
N LEU A 72 -9.59 12.07 2.12
CA LEU A 72 -8.97 12.19 3.43
C LEU A 72 -7.62 12.87 3.32
N LYS A 73 -7.32 13.73 4.29
CA LYS A 73 -6.00 14.33 4.42
C LYS A 73 -4.97 13.25 4.75
N PRO A 74 -3.78 13.24 4.11
CA PRO A 74 -2.75 12.25 4.40
C PRO A 74 -2.30 12.27 5.86
N ARG A 75 -2.14 11.08 6.42
CA ARG A 75 -1.55 10.87 7.75
C ARG A 75 -0.19 10.21 7.60
N MET A 76 0.81 10.98 7.17
CA MET A 76 2.13 10.44 6.82
C MET A 76 2.79 9.66 7.96
N ASP A 77 2.59 10.06 9.21
CA ASP A 77 3.16 9.35 10.37
C ASP A 77 2.61 7.92 10.48
N ALA A 78 1.31 7.73 10.24
CA ALA A 78 0.70 6.41 10.24
C ALA A 78 1.23 5.55 9.10
N TYR A 79 1.39 6.12 7.91
CA TYR A 79 1.90 5.40 6.74
C TYR A 79 3.35 5.00 6.92
N LYS A 80 4.18 5.90 7.45
CA LYS A 80 5.58 5.61 7.75
C LYS A 80 5.72 4.51 8.80
N GLN A 81 4.87 4.53 9.83
CA GLN A 81 4.86 3.49 10.86
C GLN A 81 4.53 2.13 10.28
N ALA A 82 3.47 2.03 9.47
CA ALA A 82 3.11 0.78 8.80
C ALA A 82 4.22 0.30 7.86
N SER A 83 4.85 1.22 7.12
CA SER A 83 5.98 0.91 6.25
C SER A 83 7.14 0.31 7.04
N ARG A 84 7.47 0.87 8.20
CA ARG A 84 8.53 0.32 9.07
C ARG A 84 8.21 -1.09 9.55
N GLU A 85 6.97 -1.35 9.91
CA GLU A 85 6.53 -2.68 10.33
C GLU A 85 6.65 -3.69 9.20
N ILE A 86 6.22 -3.31 8.01
CA ILE A 86 6.30 -4.16 6.82
C ILE A 86 7.76 -4.44 6.45
N HIS A 87 8.62 -3.42 6.45
CA HIS A 87 10.05 -3.61 6.18
C HIS A 87 10.74 -4.46 7.24
N GLY A 88 10.27 -4.41 8.48
CA GLY A 88 10.73 -5.32 9.55
C GLY A 88 10.47 -6.78 9.20
N ILE A 89 9.32 -7.07 8.60
CA ILE A 89 9.01 -8.42 8.12
C ILE A 89 9.97 -8.81 6.99
N PHE A 90 10.25 -7.92 6.04
CA PHE A 90 11.20 -8.22 4.94
C PHE A 90 12.58 -8.60 5.49
N ARG A 91 13.06 -7.90 6.51
CA ARG A 91 14.39 -8.15 7.10
C ARG A 91 14.52 -9.52 7.75
N ASP A 92 13.40 -10.15 8.10
CA ASP A 92 13.44 -11.52 8.61
C ASP A 92 13.81 -12.54 7.53
N TYR A 93 13.68 -12.16 6.26
CA TYR A 93 13.95 -13.05 5.11
C TYR A 93 15.23 -12.70 4.37
N THR A 94 15.60 -11.43 4.31
CA THR A 94 16.80 -10.97 3.62
C THR A 94 17.23 -9.59 4.12
N GLU A 95 18.52 -9.31 4.05
CA GLU A 95 19.07 -7.98 4.30
C GLU A 95 19.22 -7.20 2.99
N GLN A 96 19.08 -7.87 1.84
CA GLN A 96 19.23 -7.27 0.52
C GLN A 96 17.90 -6.66 0.07
N ILE A 97 17.58 -5.48 0.57
CA ILE A 97 16.31 -4.79 0.33
C ILE A 97 16.60 -3.44 -0.32
N GLU A 98 15.93 -3.17 -1.43
CA GLU A 98 15.94 -1.86 -2.09
C GLU A 98 14.55 -1.23 -1.99
N PRO A 99 14.34 -0.32 -1.03
CA PRO A 99 13.07 0.40 -0.93
C PRO A 99 12.94 1.38 -2.09
N LEU A 100 11.78 1.36 -2.75
CA LEU A 100 11.47 2.32 -3.83
C LEU A 100 10.60 3.45 -3.31
N SER A 101 9.72 3.14 -2.35
CA SER A 101 8.82 4.08 -1.69
C SER A 101 8.37 3.47 -0.37
N LEU A 102 7.42 4.10 0.34
CA LEU A 102 6.90 3.56 1.60
C LEU A 102 6.21 2.21 1.42
N ASP A 103 5.63 1.96 0.24
CA ASP A 103 4.79 0.80 -0.03
C ASP A 103 5.37 -0.17 -1.07
N GLU A 104 6.62 0.03 -1.48
CA GLU A 104 7.20 -0.72 -2.59
C GLU A 104 8.68 -1.00 -2.35
N ALA A 105 9.11 -2.23 -2.59
CA ALA A 105 10.51 -2.61 -2.43
C ALA A 105 10.87 -3.82 -3.31
N PHE A 106 12.14 -3.90 -3.68
CA PHE A 106 12.73 -5.13 -4.21
C PHE A 106 13.47 -5.85 -3.10
N LEU A 107 13.29 -7.17 -3.04
CA LEU A 107 13.99 -8.07 -2.13
C LEU A 107 14.81 -9.06 -2.94
N ASP A 108 16.12 -9.10 -2.70
CA ASP A 108 16.97 -10.16 -3.25
C ASP A 108 17.04 -11.29 -2.24
N VAL A 109 16.41 -12.40 -2.54
CA VAL A 109 16.34 -13.58 -1.68
C VAL A 109 17.22 -14.73 -2.18
N THR A 110 18.14 -14.44 -3.10
CA THR A 110 19.02 -15.44 -3.71
C THR A 110 19.73 -16.30 -2.67
N LEU A 111 20.23 -15.68 -1.60
CA LEU A 111 20.98 -16.36 -0.53
C LEU A 111 20.14 -16.60 0.72
N SER A 112 18.84 -16.35 0.70
CA SER A 112 17.97 -16.56 1.86
C SER A 112 17.85 -18.05 2.17
N PRO A 113 18.04 -18.45 3.45
CA PRO A 113 17.88 -19.86 3.85
C PRO A 113 16.41 -20.28 4.01
N HIS A 114 15.50 -19.32 4.00
CA HIS A 114 14.08 -19.60 4.23
C HIS A 114 13.47 -20.40 3.09
N HIS A 115 12.58 -21.33 3.42
CA HIS A 115 11.85 -22.16 2.46
C HIS A 115 12.77 -22.83 1.42
N ALA A 116 13.95 -23.27 1.84
CA ALA A 116 14.97 -23.88 0.98
C ALA A 116 15.30 -23.02 -0.25
N GLY A 117 15.24 -21.69 -0.11
CA GLY A 117 15.55 -20.74 -1.16
C GLY A 117 14.45 -20.51 -2.19
N SER A 118 13.21 -20.95 -1.93
CA SER A 118 12.09 -20.72 -2.83
C SER A 118 11.57 -19.29 -2.71
N ALA A 119 11.80 -18.45 -3.72
CA ALA A 119 11.30 -17.08 -3.74
C ALA A 119 9.77 -17.04 -3.69
N THR A 120 9.10 -17.95 -4.38
CA THR A 120 7.64 -18.03 -4.37
C THR A 120 7.08 -18.30 -2.97
N ARG A 121 7.69 -19.24 -2.24
CA ARG A 121 7.26 -19.55 -0.87
C ARG A 121 7.56 -18.42 0.10
N ILE A 122 8.70 -17.76 -0.06
CA ILE A 122 9.04 -16.58 0.72
C ILE A 122 8.02 -15.48 0.48
N ALA A 123 7.67 -15.21 -0.78
CA ALA A 123 6.69 -14.19 -1.14
C ALA A 123 5.31 -14.48 -0.50
N ARG A 124 4.86 -15.72 -0.57
CA ARG A 124 3.59 -16.13 0.06
C ARG A 124 3.62 -15.97 1.58
N ASP A 125 4.73 -16.30 2.20
CA ASP A 125 4.89 -16.14 3.64
C ASP A 125 4.87 -14.67 4.05
N ILE A 126 5.52 -13.81 3.28
CA ILE A 126 5.50 -12.37 3.49
C ILE A 126 4.07 -11.84 3.36
N GLN A 127 3.33 -12.22 2.31
CA GLN A 127 1.93 -11.82 2.15
C GLN A 127 1.09 -12.18 3.36
N ARG A 128 1.21 -13.40 3.84
CA ARG A 128 0.49 -13.89 5.02
C ARG A 128 0.85 -13.10 6.27
N ARG A 129 2.14 -12.87 6.50
CA ARG A 129 2.61 -12.15 7.68
C ARG A 129 2.21 -10.68 7.66
N VAL A 130 2.32 -10.00 6.53
CA VAL A 130 1.90 -8.61 6.41
C VAL A 130 0.41 -8.47 6.72
N TRP A 131 -0.40 -9.39 6.23
CA TRP A 131 -1.82 -9.41 6.57
C TRP A 131 -2.07 -9.68 8.06
N GLN A 132 -1.40 -10.67 8.63
CA GLN A 132 -1.60 -11.03 10.04
C GLN A 132 -1.09 -9.97 11.01
N GLU A 133 0.06 -9.37 10.72
CA GLU A 133 0.76 -8.47 11.65
C GLU A 133 0.43 -7.01 11.42
N VAL A 134 0.19 -6.59 10.18
CA VAL A 134 -0.01 -5.18 9.82
C VAL A 134 -1.41 -4.90 9.27
N LYS A 135 -2.13 -5.94 8.85
CA LYS A 135 -3.49 -5.86 8.27
C LYS A 135 -3.54 -5.08 6.96
N ILE A 136 -2.51 -5.26 6.15
CA ILE A 136 -2.39 -4.69 4.81
C ILE A 136 -2.19 -5.84 3.82
N THR A 137 -2.78 -5.73 2.64
CA THR A 137 -2.53 -6.69 1.55
C THR A 137 -1.41 -6.20 0.64
N VAL A 138 -0.61 -7.13 0.17
CA VAL A 138 0.52 -6.83 -0.71
C VAL A 138 0.54 -7.76 -1.92
#